data_93bdaae0a9ba830414455cde1d8885ee
#
_entry.id   93bdaae0a9ba830414455cde1d8885ee
#
_cell.length_a   1.000
_cell.length_b   1.000
_cell.length_c   1.000
_cell.angle_alpha   90.00
_cell.angle_beta   90.00
_cell.angle_gamma   90.00
#
_symmetry.space_group_name_H-M   'P 1'
#
loop_
_entity.id
_entity.type
_entity.pdbx_description
1 polymer ?
#
loop_
_entity_poly.entity_id
_entity_poly.type
_entity_poly.pdbx_seq_one_letter_code
_entity_poly.pdbx_strand_id
1 'polypeptide(L)'
;MNVKDELIDRLIDLSFAEDIGDGDHTTLSSIPADAMGKNMLLIKEDGVLAGVEMAKRIFARFDKDLQVEVLIEDGAEVKKGDIAMYVTGSVRSLLQTERLMLNVMQRMSGIATMTRRYVKELEGTGTRVLDTRKTTPGMRIMEKEAVRIGGGVNHRFGLFDMILIKDNHVDFAGGIEHAGSRAKENCKACGKDLKIEVEVRTLEDLQKVIDMGGVQRIMFDNFDTEKTRKAVEMVAGRYETESSGGITFDTLRDYALCGVDFISVGALTHSVKGLDMSFKAVK
;
A
#
# COMPACT_ATOMS: atom_id res chain seq x y z
N MET A 1 -2.11 -22.87 1.14
CA MET A 1 -1.79 -21.61 0.43
C MET A 1 -2.53 -20.49 1.14
N ASN A 2 -1.87 -19.39 1.45
CA ASN A 2 -2.48 -18.25 2.14
C ASN A 2 -3.43 -17.53 1.15
N VAL A 3 -4.58 -17.03 1.60
CA VAL A 3 -5.55 -16.27 0.75
C VAL A 3 -4.88 -15.12 -0.01
N LYS A 4 -3.88 -14.48 0.57
CA LYS A 4 -3.10 -13.43 -0.11
C LYS A 4 -2.32 -13.96 -1.30
N ASP A 5 -1.69 -15.12 -1.16
CA ASP A 5 -0.92 -15.75 -2.25
C ASP A 5 -1.83 -16.14 -3.42
N GLU A 6 -3.01 -16.68 -3.12
CA GLU A 6 -4.01 -17.01 -4.13
C GLU A 6 -4.50 -15.78 -4.90
N LEU A 7 -4.74 -14.66 -4.21
CA LEU A 7 -5.16 -13.42 -4.85
C LEU A 7 -4.07 -12.83 -5.76
N ILE A 8 -2.80 -12.94 -5.37
CA ILE A 8 -1.66 -12.51 -6.21
C ILE A 8 -1.58 -13.37 -7.46
N ASP A 9 -1.64 -14.70 -7.34
CA ASP A 9 -1.55 -15.61 -8.49
C ASP A 9 -2.68 -15.39 -9.47
N ARG A 10 -3.91 -15.22 -8.98
CA ARG A 10 -5.06 -14.89 -9.82
C ARG A 10 -4.90 -13.57 -10.57
N LEU A 11 -4.32 -12.55 -9.92
CA LEU A 11 -4.06 -11.27 -10.57
C LEU A 11 -3.00 -11.42 -11.67
N ILE A 12 -1.93 -12.16 -11.42
CA ILE A 12 -0.88 -12.43 -12.42
C ILE A 12 -1.48 -13.20 -13.61
N ASP A 13 -2.24 -14.26 -13.36
CA ASP A 13 -2.88 -15.06 -14.42
C ASP A 13 -3.84 -14.21 -15.25
N LEU A 14 -4.66 -13.37 -14.60
CA LEU A 14 -5.59 -12.46 -15.30
C LEU A 14 -4.83 -11.45 -16.16
N SER A 15 -3.72 -10.90 -15.65
CA SER A 15 -2.92 -9.91 -16.38
C SER A 15 -2.21 -10.53 -17.59
N PHE A 16 -1.74 -11.77 -17.50
CA PHE A 16 -1.21 -12.48 -18.66
C PHE A 16 -2.30 -12.81 -19.68
N ALA A 17 -3.50 -13.21 -19.22
CA ALA A 17 -4.62 -13.45 -20.12
C ALA A 17 -5.07 -12.18 -20.84
N GLU A 18 -5.03 -11.02 -20.17
CA GLU A 18 -5.36 -9.71 -20.77
C GLU A 18 -4.34 -9.27 -21.83
N ASP A 19 -3.03 -9.43 -21.55
CA ASP A 19 -1.95 -8.88 -22.39
C ASP A 19 -1.56 -9.81 -23.54
N ILE A 20 -1.61 -11.13 -23.34
CA ILE A 20 -1.14 -12.11 -24.32
C ILE A 20 -2.29 -12.68 -25.17
N GLY A 21 -3.48 -12.89 -24.58
CA GLY A 21 -4.63 -13.41 -25.27
C GLY A 21 -4.35 -14.77 -25.93
N ASP A 22 -4.54 -14.86 -27.25
CA ASP A 22 -4.26 -16.05 -28.06
C ASP A 22 -2.80 -16.16 -28.54
N GLY A 23 -1.94 -15.18 -28.19
CA GLY A 23 -0.49 -15.21 -28.41
C GLY A 23 0.15 -13.85 -28.67
N ASP A 24 1.39 -13.69 -28.28
CA ASP A 24 2.24 -12.55 -28.68
C ASP A 24 2.72 -12.77 -30.11
N HIS A 25 1.91 -12.33 -31.09
CA HIS A 25 2.18 -12.54 -32.51
C HIS A 25 3.47 -11.89 -32.98
N THR A 26 3.92 -10.79 -32.36
CA THR A 26 5.18 -10.14 -32.69
C THR A 26 6.36 -11.04 -32.30
N THR A 27 6.39 -11.49 -31.08
CA THR A 27 7.46 -12.38 -30.57
C THR A 27 7.43 -13.73 -31.29
N LEU A 28 6.23 -14.33 -31.47
CA LEU A 28 6.10 -15.63 -32.11
C LEU A 28 6.57 -15.62 -33.57
N SER A 29 6.38 -14.52 -34.29
CA SER A 29 6.76 -14.40 -35.71
C SER A 29 8.22 -13.97 -35.92
N SER A 30 8.84 -13.25 -34.96
CA SER A 30 10.16 -12.65 -35.15
C SER A 30 11.28 -13.32 -34.37
N ILE A 31 10.97 -14.08 -33.31
CA ILE A 31 11.96 -14.69 -32.43
C ILE A 31 11.94 -16.21 -32.57
N PRO A 32 13.10 -16.87 -32.85
CA PRO A 32 13.21 -18.33 -32.85
C PRO A 32 12.75 -18.93 -31.51
N ALA A 33 12.14 -20.14 -31.55
CA ALA A 33 11.58 -20.76 -30.36
C ALA A 33 12.65 -21.15 -29.31
N ASP A 34 13.84 -21.43 -29.77
CA ASP A 34 15.01 -21.85 -28.98
C ASP A 34 15.94 -20.67 -28.60
N ALA A 35 15.58 -19.44 -28.99
CA ALA A 35 16.39 -18.25 -28.67
C ALA A 35 16.51 -18.04 -27.17
N MET A 36 17.76 -18.00 -26.69
CA MET A 36 18.11 -17.69 -25.30
C MET A 36 18.75 -16.32 -25.20
N GLY A 37 18.48 -15.60 -24.09
CA GLY A 37 19.01 -14.27 -23.90
C GLY A 37 19.10 -13.84 -22.44
N LYS A 38 19.63 -12.64 -22.22
CA LYS A 38 19.73 -11.99 -20.92
C LYS A 38 19.21 -10.58 -21.04
N ASN A 39 18.30 -10.17 -20.14
CA ASN A 39 17.81 -8.80 -20.02
C ASN A 39 18.24 -8.19 -18.68
N MET A 40 18.37 -6.87 -18.64
CA MET A 40 18.61 -6.10 -17.41
C MET A 40 17.44 -5.17 -17.12
N LEU A 41 17.08 -5.04 -15.85
CA LEU A 41 16.16 -4.02 -15.35
C LEU A 41 16.96 -2.75 -15.02
N LEU A 42 16.82 -1.73 -15.86
CA LEU A 42 17.51 -0.44 -15.76
C LEU A 42 16.59 0.59 -15.11
N ILE A 43 17.07 1.22 -14.04
CA ILE A 43 16.41 2.34 -13.35
C ILE A 43 16.63 3.63 -14.17
N LYS A 44 15.57 4.40 -14.40
CA LYS A 44 15.61 5.63 -15.21
C LYS A 44 15.28 6.90 -14.44
N GLU A 45 14.89 6.76 -13.17
CA GLU A 45 14.53 7.85 -12.27
C GLU A 45 15.00 7.50 -10.84
N ASP A 46 15.43 8.50 -10.06
CA ASP A 46 15.83 8.30 -8.66
C ASP A 46 14.61 7.98 -7.78
N GLY A 47 14.74 7.05 -6.85
CA GLY A 47 13.65 6.68 -5.95
C GLY A 47 13.95 5.54 -5.01
N VAL A 48 12.92 4.83 -4.57
CA VAL A 48 12.98 3.63 -3.74
C VAL A 48 12.50 2.44 -4.55
N LEU A 49 13.32 1.41 -4.67
CA LEU A 49 12.97 0.19 -5.39
C LEU A 49 11.94 -0.61 -4.58
N ALA A 50 10.89 -1.08 -5.25
CA ALA A 50 9.91 -1.98 -4.66
C ALA A 50 9.27 -2.89 -5.73
N GLY A 51 8.99 -4.15 -5.35
CA GLY A 51 8.38 -5.15 -6.21
C GLY A 51 9.33 -6.20 -6.75
N VAL A 52 10.55 -6.31 -6.23
CA VAL A 52 11.53 -7.33 -6.62
C VAL A 52 10.96 -8.74 -6.40
N GLU A 53 10.37 -9.01 -5.24
CA GLU A 53 9.74 -10.30 -4.96
C GLU A 53 8.51 -10.57 -5.85
N MET A 54 7.77 -9.51 -6.21
CA MET A 54 6.67 -9.64 -7.18
C MET A 54 7.18 -9.95 -8.59
N ALA A 55 8.26 -9.31 -9.03
CA ALA A 55 8.90 -9.60 -10.32
C ALA A 55 9.35 -11.05 -10.40
N LYS A 56 10.04 -11.58 -9.36
CA LYS A 56 10.44 -12.99 -9.27
C LYS A 56 9.21 -13.92 -9.39
N ARG A 57 8.12 -13.59 -8.70
CA ARG A 57 6.89 -14.38 -8.76
C ARG A 57 6.23 -14.34 -10.14
N ILE A 58 6.21 -13.17 -10.80
CA ILE A 58 5.71 -13.02 -12.18
C ILE A 58 6.50 -13.89 -13.16
N PHE A 59 7.85 -13.81 -13.12
CA PHE A 59 8.69 -14.62 -13.96
C PHE A 59 8.48 -16.12 -13.71
N ALA A 60 8.54 -16.56 -12.48
CA ALA A 60 8.37 -17.97 -12.11
C ALA A 60 6.95 -18.50 -12.42
N ARG A 61 5.92 -17.66 -12.39
CA ARG A 61 4.55 -18.04 -12.76
C ARG A 61 4.40 -18.27 -14.26
N PHE A 62 5.12 -17.50 -15.06
CA PHE A 62 5.08 -17.61 -16.54
C PHE A 62 6.01 -18.71 -17.05
N ASP A 63 7.26 -18.70 -16.62
CA ASP A 63 8.28 -19.65 -17.04
C ASP A 63 9.25 -19.89 -15.89
N LYS A 64 9.15 -21.08 -15.30
CA LYS A 64 9.96 -21.51 -14.15
C LYS A 64 11.48 -21.64 -14.44
N ASP A 65 11.85 -21.71 -15.73
CA ASP A 65 13.24 -21.87 -16.15
C ASP A 65 13.97 -20.53 -16.31
N LEU A 66 13.25 -19.39 -16.17
CA LEU A 66 13.86 -18.07 -16.10
C LEU A 66 14.70 -17.91 -14.83
N GLN A 67 15.95 -17.49 -14.99
CA GLN A 67 16.90 -17.26 -13.91
C GLN A 67 16.97 -15.77 -13.58
N VAL A 68 16.60 -15.39 -12.35
CA VAL A 68 16.60 -14.00 -11.86
C VAL A 68 17.78 -13.78 -10.94
N GLU A 69 18.69 -12.90 -11.32
CA GLU A 69 19.83 -12.43 -10.53
C GLU A 69 19.52 -11.03 -9.99
N VAL A 70 19.19 -10.93 -8.70
CA VAL A 70 18.88 -9.66 -8.04
C VAL A 70 20.17 -8.97 -7.61
N LEU A 71 20.33 -7.70 -7.97
CA LEU A 71 21.47 -6.86 -7.59
C LEU A 71 21.07 -5.84 -6.52
N ILE A 72 19.82 -5.38 -6.52
CA ILE A 72 19.30 -4.39 -5.59
C ILE A 72 17.97 -4.91 -5.04
N GLU A 73 17.85 -4.94 -3.72
CA GLU A 73 16.68 -5.46 -3.02
C GLU A 73 15.61 -4.39 -2.79
N ASP A 74 14.40 -4.83 -2.45
CA ASP A 74 13.28 -3.96 -2.07
C ASP A 74 13.66 -3.04 -0.89
N GLY A 75 13.29 -1.76 -1.00
CA GLY A 75 13.53 -0.74 0.02
C GLY A 75 14.83 0.05 -0.16
N ALA A 76 15.71 -0.37 -1.05
CA ALA A 76 16.93 0.36 -1.35
C ALA A 76 16.61 1.68 -2.10
N GLU A 77 17.37 2.73 -1.80
CA GLU A 77 17.39 3.95 -2.62
C GLU A 77 18.16 3.66 -3.90
N VAL A 78 17.56 3.98 -5.03
CA VAL A 78 18.13 3.76 -6.37
C VAL A 78 18.26 5.08 -7.13
N LYS A 79 19.21 5.11 -8.06
CA LYS A 79 19.49 6.24 -8.93
C LYS A 79 19.32 5.87 -10.40
N LYS A 80 19.07 6.89 -11.21
CA LYS A 80 19.07 6.74 -12.65
C LYS A 80 20.39 6.15 -13.13
N GLY A 81 20.31 5.04 -13.87
CA GLY A 81 21.45 4.29 -14.40
C GLY A 81 21.77 2.99 -13.62
N ASP A 82 21.20 2.81 -12.42
CA ASP A 82 21.37 1.57 -11.67
C ASP A 82 20.71 0.39 -12.39
N ILE A 83 21.32 -0.78 -12.26
CA ILE A 83 20.77 -2.06 -12.75
C ILE A 83 20.25 -2.81 -11.52
N ALA A 84 18.93 -3.03 -11.45
CA ALA A 84 18.31 -3.67 -10.30
C ALA A 84 18.37 -5.19 -10.35
N MET A 85 18.28 -5.79 -11.54
CA MET A 85 18.37 -7.23 -11.71
C MET A 85 18.73 -7.60 -13.14
N TYR A 86 19.24 -8.83 -13.30
CA TYR A 86 19.31 -9.52 -14.59
C TYR A 86 18.32 -10.67 -14.62
N VAL A 87 17.77 -10.95 -15.81
CA VAL A 87 16.93 -12.14 -16.04
C VAL A 87 17.46 -12.86 -17.29
N THR A 88 17.72 -14.16 -17.16
CA THR A 88 18.28 -14.98 -18.23
C THR A 88 17.35 -16.16 -18.55
N GLY A 89 17.13 -16.47 -19.81
CA GLY A 89 16.33 -17.59 -20.24
C GLY A 89 15.77 -17.45 -21.65
N SER A 90 14.61 -18.05 -21.93
CA SER A 90 13.93 -17.94 -23.22
C SER A 90 13.65 -16.48 -23.56
N VAL A 91 14.11 -16.02 -24.74
CA VAL A 91 13.84 -14.65 -25.22
C VAL A 91 12.33 -14.42 -25.36
N ARG A 92 11.57 -15.42 -25.77
CA ARG A 92 10.12 -15.33 -25.85
C ARG A 92 9.49 -15.07 -24.49
N SER A 93 9.93 -15.78 -23.46
CA SER A 93 9.43 -15.60 -22.08
C SER A 93 9.84 -14.23 -21.53
N LEU A 94 11.08 -13.76 -21.79
CA LEU A 94 11.54 -12.43 -21.37
C LEU A 94 10.68 -11.32 -21.95
N LEU A 95 10.33 -11.39 -23.24
CA LEU A 95 9.52 -10.37 -23.93
C LEU A 95 8.07 -10.38 -23.45
N GLN A 96 7.48 -11.56 -23.25
CA GLN A 96 6.07 -11.69 -22.85
C GLN A 96 5.81 -11.31 -21.39
N THR A 97 6.83 -11.42 -20.53
CA THR A 97 6.72 -11.04 -19.11
C THR A 97 7.07 -9.58 -18.83
N GLU A 98 7.75 -8.90 -19.76
CA GLU A 98 8.29 -7.54 -19.59
C GLU A 98 7.25 -6.55 -19.13
N ARG A 99 6.09 -6.48 -19.80
CA ARG A 99 5.11 -5.42 -19.56
C ARG A 99 4.48 -5.55 -18.19
N LEU A 100 4.01 -6.74 -17.81
CA LEU A 100 3.42 -6.98 -16.50
C LEU A 100 4.42 -6.70 -15.37
N MET A 101 5.64 -7.21 -15.49
CA MET A 101 6.70 -6.98 -14.51
C MET A 101 6.99 -5.48 -14.34
N LEU A 102 7.18 -4.75 -15.45
CA LEU A 102 7.42 -3.30 -15.40
C LEU A 102 6.25 -2.54 -14.78
N ASN A 103 5.00 -2.84 -15.16
CA ASN A 103 3.83 -2.17 -14.61
C ASN A 103 3.74 -2.33 -13.09
N VAL A 104 4.01 -3.53 -12.57
CA VAL A 104 3.99 -3.82 -11.14
C VAL A 104 5.15 -3.11 -10.42
N MET A 105 6.39 -3.26 -10.90
CA MET A 105 7.56 -2.67 -10.25
C MET A 105 7.55 -1.14 -10.29
N GLN A 106 7.19 -0.55 -11.43
CA GLN A 106 7.06 0.90 -11.55
C GLN A 106 6.02 1.46 -10.59
N ARG A 107 4.86 0.79 -10.48
CA ARG A 107 3.78 1.16 -9.55
C ARG A 107 4.23 1.06 -8.11
N MET A 108 4.77 -0.09 -7.71
CA MET A 108 5.21 -0.33 -6.34
C MET A 108 6.35 0.62 -5.94
N SER A 109 7.34 0.82 -6.81
CA SER A 109 8.47 1.72 -6.55
C SER A 109 8.02 3.20 -6.46
N GLY A 110 7.04 3.61 -7.27
CA GLY A 110 6.45 4.94 -7.16
C GLY A 110 5.77 5.16 -5.80
N ILE A 111 5.00 4.17 -5.31
CA ILE A 111 4.36 4.20 -3.99
C ILE A 111 5.40 4.22 -2.87
N ALA A 112 6.42 3.36 -2.95
CA ALA A 112 7.48 3.30 -1.94
C ALA A 112 8.27 4.63 -1.89
N THR A 113 8.57 5.22 -3.04
CA THR A 113 9.26 6.51 -3.17
C THR A 113 8.45 7.64 -2.54
N MET A 114 7.16 7.72 -2.86
CA MET A 114 6.26 8.71 -2.28
C MET A 114 6.13 8.51 -0.77
N THR A 115 5.93 7.29 -0.32
CA THR A 115 5.83 6.96 1.10
C THR A 115 7.10 7.34 1.86
N ARG A 116 8.29 7.07 1.32
CA ARG A 116 9.57 7.46 1.91
C ARG A 116 9.67 8.97 2.11
N ARG A 117 9.16 9.77 1.17
CA ARG A 117 9.12 11.24 1.32
C ARG A 117 8.24 11.67 2.49
N TYR A 118 7.05 11.06 2.63
CA TYR A 118 6.15 11.34 3.75
C TYR A 118 6.76 10.90 5.10
N VAL A 119 7.42 9.75 5.15
CA VAL A 119 8.10 9.26 6.35
C VAL A 119 9.24 10.21 6.76
N LYS A 120 10.06 10.67 5.81
CA LYS A 120 11.13 11.64 6.07
C LYS A 120 10.59 12.96 6.61
N GLU A 121 9.44 13.44 6.11
CA GLU A 121 8.79 14.67 6.60
C GLU A 121 8.33 14.56 8.05
N LEU A 122 7.99 13.34 8.49
CA LEU A 122 7.54 13.05 9.85
C LEU A 122 8.69 12.78 10.86
N GLU A 123 9.94 12.76 10.40
CA GLU A 123 11.06 12.49 11.30
C GLU A 123 11.11 13.47 12.48
N GLY A 124 11.31 12.91 13.70
CA GLY A 124 11.36 13.67 14.95
C GLY A 124 10.01 14.05 15.56
N THR A 125 8.87 13.72 14.92
CA THR A 125 7.53 14.03 15.45
C THR A 125 6.92 12.91 16.30
N GLY A 126 7.38 11.66 16.12
CA GLY A 126 6.77 10.47 16.71
C GLY A 126 5.55 9.94 15.94
N THR A 127 4.99 10.73 15.02
CA THR A 127 3.83 10.36 14.19
C THR A 127 4.26 9.46 13.04
N ARG A 128 3.39 8.50 12.67
CA ARG A 128 3.61 7.59 11.54
C ARG A 128 2.53 7.79 10.46
N VAL A 129 2.92 7.66 9.19
CA VAL A 129 1.97 7.73 8.07
C VAL A 129 1.32 6.37 7.82
N LEU A 130 -0.01 6.37 7.63
CA LEU A 130 -0.83 5.21 7.26
C LEU A 130 -1.29 5.30 5.80
N ASP A 131 -1.38 4.14 5.15
CA ASP A 131 -2.16 4.00 3.93
C ASP A 131 -3.67 3.95 4.24
N THR A 132 -4.47 3.71 3.20
CA THR A 132 -5.92 3.55 3.31
C THR A 132 -6.41 2.36 2.47
N ARG A 133 -7.73 2.19 2.35
CA ARG A 133 -8.34 1.27 1.38
C ARG A 133 -8.57 1.88 -0.01
N LYS A 134 -8.12 3.12 -0.25
CA LYS A 134 -8.19 3.80 -1.55
C LYS A 134 -7.09 3.29 -2.49
N THR A 135 -7.13 2.00 -2.79
CA THR A 135 -6.16 1.29 -3.63
C THR A 135 -6.77 0.95 -4.99
N THR A 136 -5.92 0.70 -5.98
CA THR A 136 -6.34 0.15 -7.27
C THR A 136 -7.04 -1.20 -7.05
N PRO A 137 -8.23 -1.44 -7.64
CA PRO A 137 -8.91 -2.73 -7.52
C PRO A 137 -7.99 -3.89 -7.92
N GLY A 138 -7.96 -4.93 -7.09
CA GLY A 138 -7.08 -6.09 -7.28
C GLY A 138 -5.64 -5.91 -6.79
N MET A 139 -5.09 -4.69 -6.75
CA MET A 139 -3.67 -4.44 -6.44
C MET A 139 -3.38 -4.14 -4.96
N ARG A 140 -4.36 -4.20 -4.07
CA ARG A 140 -4.19 -3.77 -2.67
C ARG A 140 -3.04 -4.45 -1.94
N ILE A 141 -2.79 -5.73 -2.20
CA ILE A 141 -1.69 -6.46 -1.55
C ILE A 141 -0.35 -5.82 -1.94
N MET A 142 -0.13 -5.57 -3.23
CA MET A 142 1.10 -4.99 -3.75
C MET A 142 1.28 -3.53 -3.32
N GLU A 143 0.19 -2.73 -3.38
CA GLU A 143 0.25 -1.31 -3.02
C GLU A 143 0.50 -1.10 -1.53
N LYS A 144 -0.12 -1.91 -0.64
CA LYS A 144 0.14 -1.87 0.79
C LYS A 144 1.54 -2.37 1.15
N GLU A 145 2.04 -3.37 0.45
CA GLU A 145 3.42 -3.82 0.62
C GLU A 145 4.41 -2.73 0.18
N ALA A 146 4.14 -2.03 -0.91
CA ALA A 146 4.95 -0.90 -1.34
C ALA A 146 4.98 0.25 -0.32
N VAL A 147 3.85 0.53 0.36
CA VAL A 147 3.81 1.49 1.48
C VAL A 147 4.73 1.02 2.62
N ARG A 148 4.69 -0.27 2.98
CA ARG A 148 5.56 -0.85 4.02
C ARG A 148 7.05 -0.74 3.64
N ILE A 149 7.39 -1.06 2.39
CA ILE A 149 8.75 -0.94 1.84
C ILE A 149 9.24 0.53 1.90
N GLY A 150 8.36 1.49 1.63
CA GLY A 150 8.63 2.92 1.77
C GLY A 150 8.84 3.40 3.20
N GLY A 151 8.53 2.56 4.23
CA GLY A 151 8.64 2.88 5.65
C GLY A 151 7.35 3.37 6.30
N GLY A 152 6.23 3.39 5.57
CA GLY A 152 4.90 3.66 6.10
C GLY A 152 4.29 2.47 6.84
N VAL A 153 3.13 2.67 7.44
CA VAL A 153 2.38 1.65 8.17
C VAL A 153 1.07 1.35 7.44
N ASN A 154 0.66 0.10 7.43
CA ASN A 154 -0.60 -0.28 6.82
C ASN A 154 -1.76 -0.07 7.81
N HIS A 155 -2.80 0.65 7.37
CA HIS A 155 -4.12 0.60 7.97
C HIS A 155 -4.78 -0.76 7.66
N ARG A 156 -5.96 -1.05 8.22
CA ARG A 156 -6.70 -2.29 7.93
C ARG A 156 -6.66 -2.66 6.45
N PHE A 157 -6.48 -3.95 6.20
CA PHE A 157 -6.42 -4.46 4.83
C PHE A 157 -7.81 -4.46 4.16
N GLY A 158 -8.84 -4.89 4.89
CA GLY A 158 -10.18 -5.03 4.36
C GLY A 158 -11.27 -4.64 5.37
N LEU A 159 -12.44 -5.23 5.21
CA LEU A 159 -13.56 -5.05 6.15
C LEU A 159 -13.58 -6.13 7.23
N PHE A 160 -12.64 -7.07 7.21
CA PHE A 160 -12.63 -8.30 8.01
C PHE A 160 -11.54 -8.34 9.08
N ASP A 161 -10.56 -7.45 9.05
CA ASP A 161 -9.39 -7.46 9.92
C ASP A 161 -9.37 -6.35 10.98
N MET A 162 -10.31 -5.39 10.90
CA MET A 162 -10.50 -4.33 11.88
C MET A 162 -11.87 -3.67 11.70
N ILE A 163 -12.56 -3.37 12.78
CA ILE A 163 -13.78 -2.57 12.76
C ILE A 163 -13.39 -1.09 12.71
N LEU A 164 -13.91 -0.35 11.73
CA LEU A 164 -13.83 1.11 11.65
C LEU A 164 -15.25 1.66 11.54
N ILE A 165 -15.71 2.27 12.61
CA ILE A 165 -17.02 2.93 12.69
C ILE A 165 -16.87 4.32 12.11
N LYS A 166 -17.52 4.56 10.97
CA LYS A 166 -17.51 5.82 10.24
C LYS A 166 -18.82 6.57 10.44
N ASP A 167 -18.86 7.82 9.95
CA ASP A 167 -20.03 8.71 10.00
C ASP A 167 -21.34 8.02 9.63
N ASN A 168 -21.40 7.38 8.46
CA ASN A 168 -22.58 6.65 8.02
C ASN A 168 -22.99 5.49 8.97
N HIS A 169 -22.01 4.81 9.60
CA HIS A 169 -22.33 3.78 10.57
C HIS A 169 -22.98 4.39 11.83
N VAL A 170 -22.47 5.53 12.27
CA VAL A 170 -23.02 6.27 13.43
C VAL A 170 -24.45 6.73 13.13
N ASP A 171 -24.65 7.34 11.95
CA ASP A 171 -25.94 7.88 11.53
C ASP A 171 -27.00 6.76 11.42
N PHE A 172 -26.67 5.64 10.76
CA PHE A 172 -27.59 4.49 10.63
C PHE A 172 -27.79 3.69 11.93
N ALA A 173 -26.83 3.72 12.85
CA ALA A 173 -26.97 3.05 14.14
C ALA A 173 -27.79 3.83 15.15
N GLY A 174 -28.03 5.12 14.91
CA GLY A 174 -28.72 6.03 15.83
C GLY A 174 -27.79 6.63 16.90
N GLY A 175 -26.50 6.73 16.64
CA GLY A 175 -25.49 7.38 17.49
C GLY A 175 -24.23 6.55 17.73
N ILE A 176 -23.19 7.22 18.27
CA ILE A 176 -21.87 6.63 18.51
C ILE A 176 -21.94 5.49 19.53
N GLU A 177 -22.66 5.69 20.62
CA GLU A 177 -22.78 4.71 21.70
C GLU A 177 -23.47 3.43 21.20
N HIS A 178 -24.52 3.57 20.39
CA HIS A 178 -25.20 2.43 19.79
C HIS A 178 -24.30 1.67 18.79
N ALA A 179 -23.58 2.40 17.92
CA ALA A 179 -22.66 1.81 16.98
C ALA A 179 -21.51 1.07 17.69
N GLY A 180 -20.93 1.68 18.73
CA GLY A 180 -19.84 1.12 19.50
C GLY A 180 -20.26 -0.10 20.33
N SER A 181 -21.44 -0.07 20.98
CA SER A 181 -21.95 -1.23 21.72
C SER A 181 -22.18 -2.44 20.82
N ARG A 182 -22.83 -2.24 19.67
CA ARG A 182 -23.05 -3.30 18.68
C ARG A 182 -21.73 -3.86 18.11
N ALA A 183 -20.72 -3.01 17.89
CA ALA A 183 -19.41 -3.46 17.45
C ALA A 183 -18.74 -4.37 18.48
N LYS A 184 -18.77 -4.02 19.76
CA LYS A 184 -18.24 -4.83 20.86
C LYS A 184 -18.99 -6.17 21.02
N GLU A 185 -20.31 -6.14 20.90
CA GLU A 185 -21.15 -7.36 20.92
C GLU A 185 -20.81 -8.29 19.76
N ASN A 186 -20.63 -7.73 18.55
CA ASN A 186 -20.26 -8.49 17.37
C ASN A 186 -18.88 -9.16 17.53
N CYS A 187 -17.87 -8.46 18.07
CA CYS A 187 -16.56 -9.04 18.37
C CYS A 187 -16.69 -10.27 19.30
N LYS A 188 -17.49 -10.16 20.34
CA LYS A 188 -17.76 -11.27 21.26
C LYS A 188 -18.48 -12.44 20.58
N ALA A 189 -19.51 -12.12 19.78
CA ALA A 189 -20.33 -13.13 19.11
C ALA A 189 -19.55 -13.91 18.03
N CYS A 190 -18.67 -13.25 17.28
CA CYS A 190 -17.87 -13.90 16.23
C CYS A 190 -16.57 -14.53 16.75
N GLY A 191 -16.24 -14.36 18.04
CA GLY A 191 -15.02 -14.90 18.65
C GLY A 191 -13.72 -14.34 18.05
N LYS A 192 -13.76 -13.14 17.45
CA LYS A 192 -12.60 -12.48 16.88
C LYS A 192 -12.17 -11.29 17.73
N ASP A 193 -10.90 -11.24 18.06
CA ASP A 193 -10.29 -10.08 18.72
C ASP A 193 -9.94 -9.01 17.67
N LEU A 194 -10.99 -8.31 17.17
CA LEU A 194 -10.83 -7.25 16.20
C LEU A 194 -10.62 -5.91 16.91
N LYS A 195 -9.60 -5.17 16.52
CA LYS A 195 -9.46 -3.77 16.93
C LYS A 195 -10.67 -2.98 16.46
N ILE A 196 -11.11 -2.04 17.31
CA ILE A 196 -12.19 -1.10 17.00
C ILE A 196 -11.60 0.30 16.92
N GLU A 197 -11.84 0.95 15.81
CA GLU A 197 -11.55 2.36 15.57
C GLU A 197 -12.86 3.12 15.33
N VAL A 198 -12.95 4.34 15.86
CA VAL A 198 -14.12 5.20 15.70
C VAL A 198 -13.69 6.53 15.11
N GLU A 199 -14.32 6.91 14.00
CA GLU A 199 -14.18 8.20 13.35
C GLU A 199 -15.09 9.22 14.04
N VAL A 200 -14.53 10.37 14.46
CA VAL A 200 -15.24 11.45 15.13
C VAL A 200 -15.15 12.75 14.32
N ARG A 201 -16.25 13.50 14.25
CA ARG A 201 -16.35 14.76 13.51
C ARG A 201 -16.34 15.99 14.41
N THR A 202 -16.61 15.81 15.71
CA THR A 202 -16.67 16.89 16.70
C THR A 202 -15.95 16.49 18.00
N LEU A 203 -15.62 17.48 18.84
CA LEU A 203 -15.06 17.23 20.18
C LEU A 203 -16.10 16.60 21.11
N GLU A 204 -17.38 16.87 20.88
CA GLU A 204 -18.50 16.26 21.59
C GLU A 204 -18.59 14.76 21.26
N ASP A 205 -18.42 14.39 19.99
CA ASP A 205 -18.35 12.98 19.58
C ASP A 205 -17.13 12.28 20.18
N LEU A 206 -15.98 12.97 20.21
CA LEU A 206 -14.77 12.47 20.87
C LEU A 206 -15.04 12.16 22.35
N GLN A 207 -15.72 13.06 23.08
CA GLN A 207 -16.04 12.84 24.50
C GLN A 207 -16.92 11.60 24.66
N LYS A 208 -17.94 11.40 23.81
CA LYS A 208 -18.79 10.21 23.84
C LYS A 208 -17.99 8.92 23.63
N VAL A 209 -17.02 8.92 22.68
CA VAL A 209 -16.15 7.75 22.45
C VAL A 209 -15.27 7.47 23.68
N ILE A 210 -14.72 8.52 24.29
CA ILE A 210 -13.91 8.42 25.50
C ILE A 210 -14.73 7.84 26.65
N ASP A 211 -15.95 8.31 26.87
CA ASP A 211 -16.84 7.84 27.94
C ASP A 211 -17.32 6.41 27.68
N MET A 212 -17.60 6.06 26.44
CA MET A 212 -17.99 4.71 26.04
C MET A 212 -16.85 3.69 26.24
N GLY A 213 -15.59 4.07 26.01
CA GLY A 213 -14.41 3.22 26.12
C GLY A 213 -14.43 1.98 25.21
N GLY A 214 -13.44 1.09 25.41
CA GLY A 214 -13.38 -0.21 24.73
C GLY A 214 -13.10 -0.13 23.22
N VAL A 215 -12.42 0.92 22.78
CA VAL A 215 -11.87 1.10 21.44
C VAL A 215 -10.34 1.14 21.52
N GLN A 216 -9.65 0.91 20.41
CA GLN A 216 -8.19 0.94 20.37
C GLN A 216 -7.66 2.22 19.73
N ARG A 217 -8.42 2.80 18.77
CA ARG A 217 -8.02 4.02 18.07
C ARG A 217 -9.21 4.96 17.87
N ILE A 218 -8.93 6.26 17.85
CA ILE A 218 -9.90 7.31 17.52
C ILE A 218 -9.35 8.10 16.34
N MET A 219 -10.14 8.21 15.27
CA MET A 219 -9.80 8.97 14.07
C MET A 219 -10.49 10.33 14.11
N PHE A 220 -9.71 11.40 13.99
CA PHE A 220 -10.20 12.78 13.87
C PHE A 220 -10.42 13.10 12.40
N ASP A 221 -11.67 13.14 11.97
CA ASP A 221 -12.02 13.36 10.57
C ASP A 221 -12.19 14.85 10.26
N ASN A 222 -11.37 15.36 9.34
CA ASN A 222 -11.39 16.74 8.88
C ASN A 222 -11.24 17.79 10.02
N PHE A 223 -10.53 17.48 11.11
CA PHE A 223 -10.16 18.45 12.12
C PHE A 223 -9.04 19.35 11.58
N ASP A 224 -9.08 20.64 11.89
CA ASP A 224 -7.91 21.53 11.75
C ASP A 224 -6.87 21.26 12.85
N THR A 225 -5.71 21.91 12.78
CA THR A 225 -4.63 21.68 13.73
C THR A 225 -4.95 22.16 15.15
N GLU A 226 -5.77 23.20 15.32
CA GLU A 226 -6.18 23.68 16.65
C GLU A 226 -7.11 22.67 17.32
N LYS A 227 -8.12 22.19 16.58
CA LYS A 227 -9.05 21.18 17.05
C LYS A 227 -8.36 19.84 17.29
N THR A 228 -7.36 19.47 16.45
CA THR A 228 -6.55 18.28 16.63
C THR A 228 -5.76 18.30 17.93
N ARG A 229 -5.09 19.43 18.29
CA ARG A 229 -4.38 19.57 19.58
C ARG A 229 -5.31 19.38 20.76
N LYS A 230 -6.47 20.05 20.75
CA LYS A 230 -7.49 19.88 21.79
C LYS A 230 -7.95 18.43 21.91
N ALA A 231 -8.15 17.76 20.77
CA ALA A 231 -8.54 16.35 20.75
C ALA A 231 -7.46 15.43 21.34
N VAL A 232 -6.21 15.64 21.00
CA VAL A 232 -5.06 14.89 21.58
C VAL A 232 -4.98 15.10 23.09
N GLU A 233 -5.14 16.33 23.57
CA GLU A 233 -5.19 16.66 25.02
C GLU A 233 -6.36 15.94 25.71
N MET A 234 -7.55 15.91 25.12
CA MET A 234 -8.71 15.20 25.65
C MET A 234 -8.50 13.70 25.70
N VAL A 235 -7.86 13.10 24.68
CA VAL A 235 -7.51 11.66 24.66
C VAL A 235 -6.50 11.31 25.74
N ALA A 236 -5.54 12.20 26.02
CA ALA A 236 -4.53 12.06 27.08
C ALA A 236 -3.79 10.71 27.06
N GLY A 237 -3.43 10.19 25.89
CA GLY A 237 -2.70 8.94 25.70
C GLY A 237 -3.47 7.65 26.00
N ARG A 238 -4.78 7.72 26.23
CA ARG A 238 -5.64 6.54 26.53
C ARG A 238 -5.92 5.66 25.33
N TYR A 239 -5.86 6.22 24.14
CA TYR A 239 -6.16 5.57 22.86
C TYR A 239 -5.13 6.00 21.82
N GLU A 240 -4.86 5.14 20.81
CA GLU A 240 -4.17 5.57 19.61
C GLU A 240 -5.00 6.66 18.92
N THR A 241 -4.34 7.69 18.38
CA THR A 241 -4.97 8.82 17.68
C THR A 241 -4.56 8.84 16.21
N GLU A 242 -5.52 9.12 15.34
CA GLU A 242 -5.30 9.24 13.90
C GLU A 242 -5.93 10.53 13.37
N SER A 243 -5.17 11.35 12.63
CA SER A 243 -5.73 12.43 11.83
C SER A 243 -6.01 11.96 10.41
N SER A 244 -7.19 12.31 9.89
CA SER A 244 -7.66 11.96 8.54
C SER A 244 -8.42 13.12 7.92
N GLY A 245 -8.52 13.12 6.58
CA GLY A 245 -9.28 14.10 5.81
C GLY A 245 -8.45 15.28 5.31
N GLY A 246 -8.27 15.39 3.98
CA GLY A 246 -7.68 16.55 3.31
C GLY A 246 -6.20 16.85 3.60
N ILE A 247 -5.49 16.00 4.35
CA ILE A 247 -4.09 16.23 4.72
C ILE A 247 -3.20 15.97 3.50
N THR A 248 -2.46 17.01 3.10
CA THR A 248 -1.52 17.00 1.98
C THR A 248 -0.08 16.88 2.49
N PHE A 249 0.87 16.73 1.57
CA PHE A 249 2.30 16.74 1.92
C PHE A 249 2.71 18.05 2.63
N ASP A 250 2.19 19.19 2.18
CA ASP A 250 2.54 20.51 2.71
C ASP A 250 1.97 20.78 4.12
N THR A 251 0.87 20.12 4.48
CA THR A 251 0.22 20.25 5.80
C THR A 251 0.55 19.11 6.76
N LEU A 252 1.19 18.05 6.27
CA LEU A 252 1.47 16.81 7.00
C LEU A 252 2.15 17.06 8.36
N ARG A 253 3.24 17.87 8.33
CA ARG A 253 4.05 18.14 9.51
C ARG A 253 3.29 18.93 10.58
N ASP A 254 2.41 19.85 10.18
CA ASP A 254 1.62 20.64 11.12
C ASP A 254 0.65 19.76 11.93
N TYR A 255 0.05 18.76 11.28
CA TYR A 255 -0.79 17.76 11.95
C TYR A 255 0.04 16.84 12.86
N ALA A 256 1.21 16.42 12.43
CA ALA A 256 2.09 15.59 13.24
C ALA A 256 2.54 16.32 14.52
N LEU A 257 2.83 17.62 14.43
CA LEU A 257 3.20 18.46 15.58
C LEU A 257 2.02 18.70 16.56
N CYS A 258 0.80 18.27 16.21
CA CYS A 258 -0.30 18.23 17.16
C CYS A 258 -0.21 17.04 18.14
N GLY A 259 0.69 16.07 17.89
CA GLY A 259 0.95 14.94 18.78
C GLY A 259 0.06 13.71 18.50
N VAL A 260 -0.50 13.57 17.29
CA VAL A 260 -1.21 12.35 16.89
C VAL A 260 -0.24 11.21 16.62
N ASP A 261 -0.67 9.96 16.88
CA ASP A 261 0.15 8.77 16.62
C ASP A 261 0.23 8.46 15.13
N PHE A 262 -0.85 8.73 14.38
CA PHE A 262 -0.96 8.40 12.97
C PHE A 262 -1.59 9.52 12.14
N ILE A 263 -1.19 9.56 10.87
CA ILE A 263 -1.86 10.35 9.83
C ILE A 263 -2.14 9.44 8.65
N SER A 264 -3.41 9.28 8.26
CA SER A 264 -3.78 8.49 7.09
C SER A 264 -3.80 9.35 5.83
N VAL A 265 -3.13 8.86 4.79
CA VAL A 265 -2.94 9.57 3.52
C VAL A 265 -3.33 8.69 2.35
N GLY A 266 -4.50 8.95 1.76
CA GLY A 266 -4.98 8.19 0.59
C GLY A 266 -4.10 8.38 -0.65
N ALA A 267 -3.47 9.56 -0.80
CA ALA A 267 -2.61 9.89 -1.92
C ALA A 267 -1.43 8.92 -2.10
N LEU A 268 -0.97 8.26 -1.03
CA LEU A 268 0.09 7.24 -1.09
C LEU A 268 -0.21 6.11 -2.09
N THR A 269 -1.49 5.87 -2.39
CA THR A 269 -1.89 4.79 -3.29
C THR A 269 -2.73 5.25 -4.47
N HIS A 270 -3.59 6.27 -4.33
CA HIS A 270 -4.48 6.68 -5.43
C HIS A 270 -3.91 7.77 -6.35
N SER A 271 -2.81 8.48 -5.97
CA SER A 271 -2.27 9.61 -6.74
C SER A 271 -0.75 9.52 -6.92
N VAL A 272 -0.26 8.34 -7.29
CA VAL A 272 1.17 8.07 -7.43
C VAL A 272 1.56 7.94 -8.90
N LYS A 273 2.66 8.62 -9.26
CA LYS A 273 3.38 8.39 -10.52
C LYS A 273 4.28 7.17 -10.36
N GLY A 274 4.26 6.25 -11.34
CA GLY A 274 5.19 5.13 -11.39
C GLY A 274 6.64 5.59 -11.56
N LEU A 275 7.59 4.89 -10.94
CA LEU A 275 9.02 5.13 -11.11
C LEU A 275 9.47 4.63 -12.49
N ASP A 276 10.15 5.46 -13.28
CA ASP A 276 10.52 5.08 -14.65
C ASP A 276 11.63 3.99 -14.66
N MET A 277 11.36 2.91 -15.40
CA MET A 277 12.23 1.75 -15.55
C MET A 277 12.17 1.20 -16.97
N SER A 278 13.21 0.50 -17.40
CA SER A 278 13.26 -0.21 -18.69
C SER A 278 13.81 -1.61 -18.49
N PHE A 279 13.29 -2.58 -19.23
CA PHE A 279 13.82 -3.93 -19.31
C PHE A 279 14.50 -4.11 -20.66
N LYS A 280 15.81 -4.27 -20.69
CA LYS A 280 16.63 -4.19 -21.93
C LYS A 280 17.50 -5.40 -22.12
N ALA A 281 17.57 -5.88 -23.34
CA ALA A 281 18.51 -6.93 -23.73
C ALA A 281 19.95 -6.50 -23.46
N VAL A 282 20.72 -7.39 -22.85
CA VAL A 282 22.17 -7.27 -22.69
C VAL A 282 22.81 -7.75 -23.98
N LYS A 283 23.61 -6.87 -24.61
CA LYS A 283 24.33 -7.19 -25.84
C LYS A 283 25.64 -7.87 -25.54
#